data_d31764a09028e325b84999822067f9ef
#
_entry.id   d31764a09028e325b84999822067f9ef
#
_cell.length_a   1.000
_cell.length_b   1.000
_cell.length_c   1.000
_cell.angle_alpha   90.00
_cell.angle_beta   90.00
_cell.angle_gamma   90.00
#
_symmetry.space_group_name_H-M   'P 1'
#
loop_
_entity.id
_entity.type
_entity.pdbx_description
1 polymer ?
#
loop_
_entity_poly.entity_id
_entity_poly.type
_entity_poly.pdbx_seq_one_letter_code
_entity_poly.pdbx_strand_id
1 'polypeptide(L)'
;MARELEMAQSDLCFDCTEDEAARSYGVTAAQNRDIAALLEIAQQLSLHLSSITPDACALQPLLPSLAAPARCLAWCDERQWLWATKESWGRRAREEAENVTELGALLALPPDEIIQCGEGAGEFDCWDAVPSRQPPLPDASQRYAVALGLAIARGY
;
A
#
# COMPACT_ATOMS: atom_id res chain seq x y z
N MET A 1 4.37 7.71 -19.29
CA MET A 1 4.93 6.98 -18.13
C MET A 1 6.44 6.74 -18.24
N ALA A 2 7.00 5.96 -19.17
CA ALA A 2 8.47 5.77 -19.24
C ALA A 2 9.27 7.09 -19.39
N ARG A 3 8.74 8.08 -20.13
CA ARG A 3 9.33 9.42 -20.22
C ARG A 3 9.24 10.22 -18.93
N GLU A 4 8.20 10.05 -18.16
CA GLU A 4 8.01 10.71 -16.86
C GLU A 4 8.93 10.12 -15.79
N LEU A 5 9.31 8.85 -15.94
CA LEU A 5 10.23 8.16 -15.07
C LEU A 5 11.71 8.32 -15.50
N GLU A 6 11.97 9.03 -16.62
CA GLU A 6 13.31 9.20 -17.21
C GLU A 6 14.06 7.87 -17.44
N MET A 7 13.32 6.78 -17.68
CA MET A 7 13.86 5.44 -17.85
C MET A 7 13.56 4.89 -19.24
N ALA A 8 14.39 3.98 -19.72
CA ALA A 8 14.12 3.25 -20.94
C ALA A 8 12.90 2.31 -20.73
N GLN A 9 12.02 2.23 -21.72
CA GLN A 9 10.85 1.36 -21.65
C GLN A 9 11.23 -0.13 -21.45
N SER A 10 12.39 -0.54 -21.98
CA SER A 10 12.95 -1.88 -21.81
C SER A 10 13.31 -2.23 -20.35
N ASP A 11 13.51 -1.23 -19.51
CA ASP A 11 13.93 -1.41 -18.12
C ASP A 11 12.74 -1.51 -17.15
N LEU A 12 11.52 -1.37 -17.71
CA LEU A 12 10.28 -1.37 -16.95
C LEU A 12 9.40 -2.56 -17.35
N CYS A 13 8.78 -3.19 -16.37
CA CYS A 13 7.61 -4.02 -16.55
C CYS A 13 6.36 -3.24 -16.12
N PHE A 14 5.24 -3.56 -16.75
CA PHE A 14 3.97 -2.89 -16.55
C PHE A 14 2.89 -3.93 -16.26
N ASP A 15 2.00 -3.58 -15.34
CA ASP A 15 0.73 -4.25 -15.15
C ASP A 15 -0.41 -3.25 -15.34
N CYS A 16 -1.52 -3.69 -15.92
CA CYS A 16 -2.65 -2.84 -16.24
C CYS A 16 -3.93 -3.44 -15.68
N THR A 17 -4.64 -2.65 -14.90
CA THR A 17 -6.00 -2.97 -14.44
C THR A 17 -6.99 -2.04 -15.13
N GLU A 18 -8.06 -2.59 -15.69
CA GLU A 18 -9.15 -1.82 -16.29
C GLU A 18 -10.18 -1.46 -15.22
N ASP A 19 -10.52 -0.19 -15.12
CA ASP A 19 -11.69 0.29 -14.39
C ASP A 19 -12.81 0.52 -15.41
N GLU A 20 -13.69 -0.45 -15.56
CA GLU A 20 -14.81 -0.41 -16.50
C GLU A 20 -15.77 0.76 -16.19
N ALA A 21 -15.95 1.10 -14.91
CA ALA A 21 -16.86 2.16 -14.49
C ALA A 21 -16.31 3.54 -14.83
N ALA A 22 -15.01 3.75 -14.61
CA ALA A 22 -14.32 5.00 -14.94
C ALA A 22 -13.85 5.08 -16.39
N ARG A 23 -13.94 4.00 -17.15
CA ARG A 23 -13.36 3.86 -18.51
C ARG A 23 -11.90 4.29 -18.55
N SER A 24 -11.14 3.87 -17.56
CA SER A 24 -9.73 4.22 -17.36
C SER A 24 -8.89 2.98 -17.09
N TYR A 25 -7.59 3.12 -17.25
CA TYR A 25 -6.65 2.05 -16.94
C TYR A 25 -5.74 2.51 -15.79
N GLY A 26 -5.70 1.73 -14.73
CA GLY A 26 -4.64 1.82 -13.73
C GLY A 26 -3.39 1.12 -14.28
N VAL A 27 -2.28 1.83 -14.35
CA VAL A 27 -1.00 1.26 -14.80
C VAL A 27 0.00 1.30 -13.67
N THR A 28 0.47 0.13 -13.28
CA THR A 28 1.57 -0.04 -12.32
C THR A 28 2.85 -0.34 -13.09
N ALA A 29 3.94 0.35 -12.76
CA ALA A 29 5.25 0.13 -13.36
C ALA A 29 6.26 -0.25 -12.29
N ALA A 30 7.13 -1.20 -12.60
CA ALA A 30 8.25 -1.59 -11.76
C ALA A 30 9.52 -1.77 -12.60
N GLN A 31 10.67 -1.65 -11.97
CA GLN A 31 11.94 -1.91 -12.67
C GLN A 31 12.13 -3.41 -12.88
N ASN A 32 12.45 -3.80 -14.10
CA ASN A 32 12.68 -5.20 -14.45
C ASN A 32 13.73 -5.87 -13.56
N ARG A 33 14.79 -5.14 -13.21
CA ARG A 33 15.85 -5.65 -12.33
C ARG A 33 15.34 -6.02 -10.93
N ASP A 34 14.43 -5.23 -10.38
CA ASP A 34 13.91 -5.46 -9.02
C ASP A 34 12.98 -6.68 -9.01
N ILE A 35 12.14 -6.80 -10.04
CA ILE A 35 11.29 -7.98 -10.22
C ILE A 35 12.14 -9.24 -10.44
N ALA A 36 13.18 -9.16 -11.29
CA ALA A 36 14.09 -10.29 -11.53
C ALA A 36 14.79 -10.74 -10.25
N ALA A 37 15.27 -9.80 -9.42
CA ALA A 37 15.90 -10.11 -8.15
C ALA A 37 14.94 -10.81 -7.18
N LEU A 38 13.67 -10.36 -7.09
CA LEU A 38 12.65 -11.02 -6.26
C LEU A 38 12.36 -12.45 -6.72
N LEU A 39 12.24 -12.66 -8.04
CA LEU A 39 12.01 -13.97 -8.63
C LEU A 39 13.19 -14.92 -8.37
N GLU A 40 14.42 -14.44 -8.51
CA GLU A 40 15.62 -15.22 -8.24
C GLU A 40 15.68 -15.65 -6.76
N ILE A 41 15.45 -14.73 -5.83
CA ILE A 41 15.44 -15.05 -4.39
C ILE A 41 14.33 -16.07 -4.08
N ALA A 42 13.15 -15.90 -4.63
CA ALA A 42 12.06 -16.85 -4.43
C ALA A 42 12.42 -18.25 -4.94
N GLN A 43 13.04 -18.32 -6.11
CA GLN A 43 13.52 -19.59 -6.68
C GLN A 43 14.59 -20.26 -5.80
N GLN A 44 15.57 -19.50 -5.32
CA GLN A 44 16.62 -20.00 -4.42
C GLN A 44 16.05 -20.54 -3.12
N LEU A 45 14.98 -19.92 -2.60
CA LEU A 45 14.29 -20.33 -1.39
C LEU A 45 13.18 -21.37 -1.63
N SER A 46 13.00 -21.83 -2.87
CA SER A 46 11.92 -22.73 -3.27
C SER A 46 10.52 -22.20 -2.92
N LEU A 47 10.33 -20.87 -2.97
CA LEU A 47 9.06 -20.22 -2.73
C LEU A 47 8.25 -20.10 -4.03
N HIS A 48 6.97 -20.42 -3.97
CA HIS A 48 6.03 -20.19 -5.07
C HIS A 48 5.43 -18.79 -4.93
N LEU A 49 5.87 -17.86 -5.80
CA LEU A 49 5.27 -16.54 -5.88
C LEU A 49 4.02 -16.60 -6.76
N SER A 50 2.89 -16.17 -6.20
CA SER A 50 1.63 -16.05 -6.93
C SER A 50 1.38 -14.63 -7.45
N SER A 51 1.94 -13.62 -6.78
CA SER A 51 1.85 -12.21 -7.18
C SER A 51 2.95 -11.38 -6.51
N ILE A 52 3.26 -10.25 -7.12
CA ILE A 52 4.10 -9.19 -6.53
C ILE A 52 3.24 -7.94 -6.51
N THR A 53 3.02 -7.39 -5.33
CA THR A 53 2.14 -6.24 -5.12
C THR A 53 2.95 -5.11 -4.46
N PRO A 54 2.84 -3.86 -4.93
CA PRO A 54 3.43 -2.72 -4.24
C PRO A 54 2.90 -2.60 -2.81
N ASP A 55 3.76 -2.25 -1.86
CA ASP A 55 3.43 -2.16 -0.44
C ASP A 55 2.29 -1.17 -0.16
N ALA A 56 2.29 -0.01 -0.80
CA ALA A 56 1.21 0.96 -0.64
C ALA A 56 -0.13 0.43 -1.20
N CYS A 57 -0.11 -0.28 -2.35
CA CYS A 57 -1.29 -0.94 -2.90
C CYS A 57 -1.86 -2.00 -1.93
N ALA A 58 -0.98 -2.69 -1.19
CA ALA A 58 -1.37 -3.69 -0.21
C ALA A 58 -2.20 -3.12 0.97
N LEU A 59 -2.24 -1.79 1.16
CA LEU A 59 -3.10 -1.16 2.16
C LEU A 59 -4.58 -1.05 1.71
N GLN A 60 -4.87 -1.10 0.41
CA GLN A 60 -6.23 -0.93 -0.12
C GLN A 60 -7.26 -1.93 0.46
N PRO A 61 -6.94 -3.23 0.64
CA PRO A 61 -7.88 -4.19 1.24
C PRO A 61 -8.28 -3.89 2.69
N LEU A 62 -7.53 -3.03 3.39
CA LEU A 62 -7.86 -2.60 4.75
C LEU A 62 -8.87 -1.46 4.79
N LEU A 63 -9.06 -0.72 3.69
CA LEU A 63 -9.94 0.46 3.63
C LEU A 63 -11.39 0.20 4.05
N PRO A 64 -12.02 -0.94 3.71
CA PRO A 64 -13.39 -1.21 4.15
C PRO A 64 -13.58 -1.27 5.67
N SER A 65 -12.49 -1.44 6.44
CA SER A 65 -12.52 -1.48 7.90
C SER A 65 -12.35 -0.11 8.55
N LEU A 66 -12.13 0.95 7.77
CA LEU A 66 -12.01 2.30 8.29
C LEU A 66 -13.38 2.85 8.70
N ALA A 67 -13.39 3.59 9.81
CA ALA A 67 -14.58 4.33 10.23
C ALA A 67 -14.78 5.58 9.36
N ALA A 68 -16.03 5.89 9.04
CA ALA A 68 -16.34 7.15 8.36
C ALA A 68 -15.93 8.37 9.24
N PRO A 69 -15.49 9.47 8.66
CA PRO A 69 -15.44 9.81 7.23
C PRO A 69 -14.17 9.35 6.49
N ALA A 70 -13.32 8.54 7.10
CA ALA A 70 -12.02 8.19 6.54
C ALA A 70 -12.13 7.48 5.18
N ARG A 71 -11.31 7.92 4.23
CA ARG A 71 -11.18 7.37 2.88
C ARG A 71 -9.75 7.00 2.50
N CYS A 72 -8.80 7.41 3.33
CA CYS A 72 -7.38 7.16 3.13
C CYS A 72 -6.79 6.48 4.36
N LEU A 73 -6.06 5.40 4.15
CA LEU A 73 -5.19 4.81 5.15
C LEU A 73 -3.76 5.24 4.87
N ALA A 74 -3.11 5.84 5.86
CA ALA A 74 -1.71 6.25 5.81
C ALA A 74 -0.90 5.48 6.85
N TRP A 75 0.05 4.72 6.39
CA TRP A 75 1.05 4.06 7.21
C TRP A 75 2.38 4.83 7.13
N CYS A 76 3.11 4.95 8.24
CA CYS A 76 4.41 5.61 8.22
C CYS A 76 5.46 4.87 9.03
N ASP A 77 6.69 5.04 8.58
CA ASP A 77 7.89 4.75 9.34
C ASP A 77 8.76 6.01 9.48
N GLU A 78 10.01 5.85 9.87
CA GLU A 78 10.96 6.97 10.03
C GLU A 78 11.33 7.67 8.72
N ARG A 79 11.13 7.03 7.56
CA ARG A 79 11.62 7.47 6.26
C ARG A 79 10.52 7.88 5.29
N GLN A 80 9.35 7.25 5.39
CA GLN A 80 8.32 7.39 4.37
C GLN A 80 6.91 7.23 4.90
N TRP A 81 5.99 7.77 4.11
CA TRP A 81 4.59 7.46 4.13
C TRP A 81 4.25 6.45 3.03
N LEU A 82 3.47 5.44 3.36
CA LEU A 82 2.66 4.68 2.42
C LEU A 82 1.21 5.10 2.61
N TRP A 83 0.52 5.38 1.54
CA TRP A 83 -0.88 5.78 1.62
C TRP A 83 -1.71 5.06 0.55
N ALA A 84 -2.97 4.81 0.86
CA ALA A 84 -3.92 4.22 -0.07
C ALA A 84 -5.31 4.81 0.11
N THR A 85 -5.96 5.08 -1.02
CA THR A 85 -7.40 5.32 -1.15
C THR A 85 -7.99 4.22 -2.01
N LYS A 86 -9.30 4.25 -2.23
CA LYS A 86 -9.96 3.30 -3.13
C LYS A 86 -9.45 3.41 -4.57
N GLU A 87 -9.18 4.64 -5.02
CA GLU A 87 -8.82 4.96 -6.41
C GLU A 87 -7.33 5.01 -6.66
N SER A 88 -6.53 5.22 -5.63
CA SER A 88 -5.10 5.46 -5.78
C SER A 88 -4.30 5.07 -4.54
N TRP A 89 -3.02 4.89 -4.73
CA TRP A 89 -2.07 4.58 -3.69
C TRP A 89 -0.70 5.14 -4.05
N GLY A 90 0.17 5.26 -3.08
CA GLY A 90 1.50 5.76 -3.34
C GLY A 90 2.37 5.89 -2.11
N ARG A 91 3.50 6.52 -2.33
CA ARG A 91 4.58 6.71 -1.36
C ARG A 91 4.99 8.17 -1.35
N ARG A 92 5.36 8.69 -0.16
CA ARG A 92 5.96 10.01 0.03
C ARG A 92 7.11 9.91 1.02
N ALA A 93 8.16 10.67 0.82
CA ALA A 93 9.22 10.77 1.82
C ALA A 93 8.72 11.51 3.07
N ARG A 94 9.25 11.18 4.25
CA ARG A 94 8.89 11.89 5.48
C ARG A 94 9.28 13.36 5.46
N GLU A 95 10.33 13.71 4.72
CA GLU A 95 10.75 15.09 4.53
C GLU A 95 9.74 15.93 3.72
N GLU A 96 8.87 15.28 2.92
CA GLU A 96 7.82 15.98 2.16
C GLU A 96 6.58 16.27 3.00
N ALA A 97 6.36 15.50 4.06
CA ALA A 97 5.24 15.66 4.99
C ALA A 97 5.60 15.11 6.37
N GLU A 98 5.74 15.94 7.34
CA GLU A 98 6.10 15.55 8.72
C GLU A 98 4.91 14.95 9.49
N ASN A 99 3.68 15.26 9.07
CA ASN A 99 2.45 14.85 9.74
C ASN A 99 1.30 14.61 8.74
N VAL A 100 0.18 14.08 9.26
CA VAL A 100 -1.02 13.75 8.46
C VAL A 100 -1.63 14.99 7.78
N THR A 101 -1.55 16.16 8.42
CA THR A 101 -2.10 17.40 7.85
C THR A 101 -1.34 17.82 6.60
N GLU A 102 -0.02 17.74 6.64
CA GLU A 102 0.83 18.03 5.49
C GLU A 102 0.67 16.97 4.40
N LEU A 103 0.59 15.68 4.79
CA LEU A 103 0.29 14.61 3.84
C LEU A 103 -1.07 14.86 3.17
N GLY A 104 -2.09 15.24 3.92
CA GLY A 104 -3.41 15.60 3.39
C GLY A 104 -3.35 16.72 2.36
N ALA A 105 -2.56 17.76 2.63
CA ALA A 105 -2.34 18.84 1.68
C ALA A 105 -1.70 18.36 0.35
N LEU A 106 -0.72 17.44 0.43
CA LEU A 106 -0.09 16.86 -0.75
C LEU A 106 -1.03 15.95 -1.54
N LEU A 107 -1.95 15.26 -0.86
CA LEU A 107 -2.92 14.35 -1.47
C LEU A 107 -4.23 15.04 -1.88
N ALA A 108 -4.38 16.33 -1.56
CA ALA A 108 -5.63 17.09 -1.71
C ALA A 108 -6.80 16.43 -0.96
N LEU A 109 -6.52 15.89 0.23
CA LEU A 109 -7.50 15.27 1.13
C LEU A 109 -7.58 16.04 2.45
N PRO A 110 -8.81 16.22 2.99
CA PRO A 110 -8.98 16.73 4.35
C PRO A 110 -8.29 15.80 5.37
N PRO A 111 -7.63 16.34 6.41
CA PRO A 111 -6.93 15.52 7.41
C PRO A 111 -7.86 14.53 8.16
N ASP A 112 -9.13 14.88 8.35
CA ASP A 112 -10.16 14.04 8.99
C ASP A 112 -10.62 12.86 8.13
N GLU A 113 -10.31 12.87 6.83
CA GLU A 113 -10.51 11.74 5.93
C GLU A 113 -9.32 10.78 5.87
N ILE A 114 -8.21 11.10 6.56
CA ILE A 114 -7.01 10.28 6.60
C ILE A 114 -6.87 9.66 7.99
N ILE A 115 -6.89 8.34 8.05
CA ILE A 115 -6.54 7.60 9.26
C ILE A 115 -5.09 7.16 9.18
N GLN A 116 -4.34 7.49 10.19
CA GLN A 116 -2.96 7.04 10.31
C GLN A 116 -2.92 5.69 11.02
N CYS A 117 -2.16 4.78 10.43
CA CYS A 117 -1.72 3.56 11.08
C CYS A 117 -0.20 3.59 11.14
N GLY A 118 0.39 3.35 12.30
CA GLY A 118 1.83 3.44 12.45
C GLY A 118 2.26 3.53 13.91
N GLU A 119 3.57 3.59 14.18
CA GLU A 119 4.07 3.71 15.54
C GLU A 119 3.62 5.04 16.17
N GLY A 120 2.86 4.95 17.26
CA GLY A 120 2.44 6.09 18.07
C GLY A 120 1.13 6.78 17.68
N ALA A 121 0.49 6.42 16.58
CA ALA A 121 -0.71 7.11 16.12
C ALA A 121 -2.05 6.46 16.50
N GLY A 122 -2.08 5.20 16.84
CA GLY A 122 -3.15 4.52 17.59
C GLY A 122 -4.60 4.60 17.11
N GLU A 123 -4.89 5.16 15.94
CA GLU A 123 -6.27 5.37 15.52
C GLU A 123 -6.85 4.19 14.73
N PHE A 124 -6.04 3.37 14.10
CA PHE A 124 -6.48 2.19 13.37
C PHE A 124 -5.72 0.94 13.79
N ASP A 125 -6.44 0.01 14.39
CA ASP A 125 -5.92 -1.33 14.66
C ASP A 125 -6.10 -2.22 13.43
N CYS A 126 -4.99 -2.56 12.76
CA CYS A 126 -5.02 -3.38 11.55
C CYS A 126 -5.63 -4.77 11.78
N TRP A 127 -5.65 -5.26 13.04
CA TRP A 127 -6.32 -6.51 13.37
C TRP A 127 -7.84 -6.43 13.20
N ASP A 128 -8.44 -5.24 13.23
CA ASP A 128 -9.89 -5.10 13.02
C ASP A 128 -10.34 -5.47 11.62
N ALA A 129 -9.42 -5.46 10.65
CA ALA A 129 -9.69 -5.93 9.30
C ALA A 129 -9.69 -7.48 9.18
N VAL A 130 -9.30 -8.21 10.21
CA VAL A 130 -9.22 -9.69 10.18
C VAL A 130 -10.48 -10.30 10.79
N PRO A 131 -11.33 -11.00 10.00
CA PRO A 131 -12.61 -11.54 10.47
C PRO A 131 -12.49 -12.59 11.58
N SER A 132 -11.44 -13.40 11.54
CA SER A 132 -11.22 -14.50 12.49
C SER A 132 -9.85 -14.39 13.12
N ARG A 133 -9.82 -13.92 14.35
CA ARG A 133 -8.59 -13.71 15.12
C ARG A 133 -8.42 -14.80 16.16
N GLN A 134 -7.22 -15.36 16.26
CA GLN A 134 -6.86 -16.31 17.31
C GLN A 134 -5.81 -15.68 18.24
N PRO A 135 -6.17 -15.35 19.50
CA PRO A 135 -5.20 -14.85 20.47
C PRO A 135 -4.15 -15.92 20.85
N PRO A 136 -2.95 -15.52 21.31
CA PRO A 136 -2.53 -14.11 21.45
C PRO A 136 -2.16 -13.47 20.10
N LEU A 137 -2.62 -12.24 19.87
CA LEU A 137 -2.21 -11.45 18.71
C LEU A 137 -0.89 -10.74 19.03
N PRO A 138 0.01 -10.58 18.06
CA PRO A 138 1.19 -9.74 18.22
C PRO A 138 0.81 -8.30 18.56
N ASP A 139 1.59 -7.67 19.44
CA ASP A 139 1.46 -6.25 19.71
C ASP A 139 1.84 -5.41 18.47
N ALA A 140 1.42 -4.15 18.47
CA ALA A 140 1.74 -3.20 17.39
C ALA A 140 1.29 -3.69 16.00
N SER A 141 -0.04 -3.85 15.82
CA SER A 141 -0.68 -4.36 14.60
C SER A 141 -0.26 -3.61 13.33
N GLN A 142 0.07 -2.32 13.45
CA GLN A 142 0.52 -1.48 12.36
C GLN A 142 1.79 -2.01 11.66
N ARG A 143 2.65 -2.74 12.36
CA ARG A 143 3.85 -3.38 11.75
C ARG A 143 3.49 -4.44 10.73
N TYR A 144 2.28 -4.94 10.80
CA TYR A 144 1.77 -6.00 9.93
C TYR A 144 0.80 -5.48 8.86
N ALA A 145 0.56 -4.16 8.78
CA ALA A 145 -0.45 -3.58 7.90
C ALA A 145 -0.32 -4.04 6.45
N VAL A 146 0.88 -3.97 5.88
CA VAL A 146 1.16 -4.42 4.50
C VAL A 146 0.93 -5.94 4.37
N ALA A 147 1.43 -6.73 5.31
CA ALA A 147 1.28 -8.19 5.27
C ALA A 147 -0.20 -8.61 5.43
N LEU A 148 -0.95 -7.94 6.31
CA LEU A 148 -2.39 -8.17 6.50
C LEU A 148 -3.18 -7.80 5.25
N GLY A 149 -2.89 -6.66 4.65
CA GLY A 149 -3.52 -6.26 3.41
C GLY A 149 -3.28 -7.25 2.28
N LEU A 150 -2.05 -7.76 2.12
CA LEU A 150 -1.74 -8.82 1.16
C LEU A 150 -2.49 -10.12 1.44
N ALA A 151 -2.64 -10.50 2.71
CA ALA A 151 -3.37 -11.70 3.10
C ALA A 151 -4.88 -11.57 2.81
N ILE A 152 -5.48 -10.41 3.09
CA ILE A 152 -6.90 -10.13 2.86
C ILE A 152 -7.21 -10.00 1.36
N ALA A 153 -6.33 -9.38 0.57
CA ALA A 153 -6.52 -9.17 -0.87
C ALA A 153 -6.74 -10.48 -1.66
N ARG A 154 -6.25 -11.58 -1.15
CA ARG A 154 -6.34 -12.88 -1.83
C ARG A 154 -7.69 -13.57 -1.70
N GLY A 155 -8.65 -12.98 -0.97
CA GLY A 155 -10.02 -13.47 -0.87
C GLY A 155 -10.07 -14.96 -0.57
N TYR A 156 -9.68 -15.32 0.65
CA TYR A 156 -9.83 -16.69 1.13
C TYR A 156 -11.26 -16.96 1.54
#